data_0c89b8e6604f5fe85debf8a3c6996705
#
_entry.id   0c89b8e6604f5fe85debf8a3c6996705
#
_cell.length_a   1.000
_cell.length_b   1.000
_cell.length_c   1.000
_cell.angle_alpha   90.00
_cell.angle_beta   90.00
_cell.angle_gamma   90.00
#
_symmetry.space_group_name_H-M   'P 1'
#
loop_
_entity.id
_entity.type
_entity.pdbx_description
1 polymer ?
#
loop_
_entity_poly.entity_id
_entity_poly.type
_entity_poly.pdbx_seq_one_letter_code
_entity_poly.pdbx_strand_id
1 'polypeptide(L)'
;MLTHRNLAENATCLDMNIPEKSVVLSVLPIHHAYCLCMDILKGFSLGSTICINDSLIHMAKNIKLFQPNIMLMVPLMIESLAKKLQAAKDLPAELVKENVFGAQFHTIFSGGAYLNPDYITLFERFGISILQGYGMTECSPVISTTMAGKQKKQSVGMLMPNCEAKTVDGELYVRGSSVMQGYYKMPEETKEALSDGWLKTGDLGYVDEEGYVYLTGRKKNLIITKNGENVSPEEIENKLGTSPLV
;
A
#
# COMPACT_ATOMS: atom_id res chain seq x y z
N MET A 1 -15.26 -9.24 -9.87
CA MET A 1 -15.42 -10.58 -9.23
C MET A 1 -14.03 -11.17 -9.02
N LEU A 2 -13.69 -11.46 -7.78
CA LEU A 2 -12.44 -12.11 -7.40
C LEU A 2 -12.74 -13.56 -7.04
N THR A 3 -11.89 -14.47 -7.48
CA THR A 3 -11.97 -15.88 -7.11
C THR A 3 -11.13 -16.15 -5.85
N HIS A 4 -11.38 -17.27 -5.17
CA HIS A 4 -10.51 -17.75 -4.10
C HIS A 4 -9.04 -17.88 -4.57
N ARG A 5 -8.82 -18.30 -5.81
CA ARG A 5 -7.49 -18.39 -6.39
C ARG A 5 -6.82 -17.02 -6.52
N ASN A 6 -7.52 -16.00 -7.02
CA ASN A 6 -6.96 -14.65 -7.13
C ASN A 6 -6.46 -14.16 -5.77
N LEU A 7 -7.29 -14.29 -4.72
CA LEU A 7 -6.97 -13.86 -3.37
C LEU A 7 -5.81 -14.68 -2.76
N ALA A 8 -5.86 -16.01 -2.87
CA ALA A 8 -4.83 -16.90 -2.34
C ALA A 8 -3.47 -16.64 -2.99
N GLU A 9 -3.43 -16.54 -4.32
CA GLU A 9 -2.22 -16.24 -5.08
C GLU A 9 -1.63 -14.88 -4.67
N ASN A 10 -2.46 -13.84 -4.54
CA ASN A 10 -1.98 -12.52 -4.12
C ASN A 10 -1.44 -12.53 -2.68
N ALA A 11 -2.10 -13.24 -1.77
CA ALA A 11 -1.66 -13.34 -0.39
C ALA A 11 -0.36 -14.13 -0.19
N THR A 12 -0.04 -15.09 -1.08
CA THR A 12 1.03 -16.07 -0.84
C THR A 12 2.19 -16.04 -1.83
N CYS A 13 2.06 -15.34 -2.98
CA CYS A 13 3.05 -15.37 -4.06
C CYS A 13 4.40 -14.74 -3.70
N LEU A 14 4.48 -13.90 -2.67
CA LEU A 14 5.70 -13.21 -2.25
C LEU A 14 5.99 -13.48 -0.77
N ASP A 15 7.21 -13.93 -0.50
CA ASP A 15 7.75 -13.89 0.85
C ASP A 15 8.19 -12.45 1.18
N MET A 16 7.53 -11.83 2.13
CA MET A 16 7.78 -10.47 2.58
C MET A 16 8.74 -10.40 3.77
N ASN A 17 9.39 -11.51 4.11
CA ASN A 17 10.25 -11.66 5.30
C ASN A 17 9.51 -11.28 6.61
N ILE A 18 8.21 -11.52 6.65
CA ILE A 18 7.43 -11.36 7.87
C ILE A 18 7.66 -12.61 8.72
N PRO A 19 8.13 -12.46 9.98
CA PRO A 19 8.30 -13.61 10.85
C PRO A 19 6.98 -14.37 11.07
N GLU A 20 7.06 -15.70 11.03
CA GLU A 20 5.93 -16.55 11.41
C GLU A 20 5.44 -16.20 12.83
N LYS A 21 4.15 -16.37 13.08
CA LYS A 21 3.51 -16.08 14.37
C LYS A 21 3.57 -14.60 14.79
N SER A 22 3.86 -13.70 13.87
CA SER A 22 3.77 -12.25 14.13
C SER A 22 2.37 -11.87 14.64
N VAL A 23 2.31 -10.85 15.49
CA VAL A 23 1.03 -10.24 15.91
C VAL A 23 0.71 -9.10 14.97
N VAL A 24 -0.44 -9.18 14.32
CA VAL A 24 -0.97 -8.16 13.41
C VAL A 24 -2.14 -7.46 14.07
N LEU A 25 -2.12 -6.14 14.20
CA LEU A 25 -3.28 -5.37 14.59
C LEU A 25 -3.96 -4.83 13.31
N SER A 26 -5.09 -5.44 12.97
CA SER A 26 -5.88 -5.07 11.79
C SER A 26 -6.79 -3.90 12.14
N VAL A 27 -6.54 -2.74 11.51
CA VAL A 27 -7.24 -1.47 11.75
C VAL A 27 -8.07 -1.00 10.56
N LEU A 28 -7.90 -1.64 9.40
CA LEU A 28 -8.65 -1.34 8.19
C LEU A 28 -9.97 -2.14 8.14
N PRO A 29 -10.97 -1.66 7.41
CA PRO A 29 -12.23 -2.40 7.24
C PRO A 29 -12.02 -3.76 6.58
N ILE A 30 -12.51 -4.83 7.20
CA ILE A 30 -12.32 -6.22 6.73
C ILE A 30 -12.91 -6.48 5.33
N HIS A 31 -13.91 -5.71 4.93
CA HIS A 31 -14.52 -5.80 3.60
C HIS A 31 -13.66 -5.15 2.50
N HIS A 32 -12.64 -4.38 2.86
CA HIS A 32 -11.70 -3.82 1.91
C HIS A 32 -10.70 -4.90 1.49
N ALA A 33 -10.47 -5.06 0.17
CA ALA A 33 -9.61 -6.11 -0.38
C ALA A 33 -8.19 -6.10 0.23
N TYR A 34 -7.64 -4.93 0.54
CA TYR A 34 -6.31 -4.80 1.14
C TYR A 34 -6.26 -5.42 2.55
N CYS A 35 -7.23 -5.13 3.40
CA CYS A 35 -7.34 -5.74 4.74
C CYS A 35 -7.58 -7.25 4.62
N LEU A 36 -8.59 -7.66 3.84
CA LEU A 36 -8.94 -9.07 3.68
C LEU A 36 -7.72 -9.89 3.20
N CYS A 37 -7.02 -9.42 2.17
CA CYS A 37 -5.93 -10.19 1.59
C CYS A 37 -4.66 -10.12 2.45
N MET A 38 -4.25 -8.94 2.90
CA MET A 38 -2.93 -8.75 3.51
C MET A 38 -2.92 -8.87 5.04
N ASP A 39 -3.99 -8.46 5.75
CA ASP A 39 -4.07 -8.74 7.20
C ASP A 39 -4.56 -10.16 7.46
N ILE A 40 -5.66 -10.57 6.80
CA ILE A 40 -6.35 -11.82 7.16
C ILE A 40 -5.73 -13.02 6.44
N LEU A 41 -5.78 -13.06 5.11
CA LEU A 41 -5.33 -14.23 4.35
C LEU A 41 -3.82 -14.43 4.43
N LYS A 42 -3.03 -13.36 4.27
CA LYS A 42 -1.57 -13.41 4.48
C LYS A 42 -1.23 -13.78 5.92
N GLY A 43 -1.90 -13.17 6.90
CA GLY A 43 -1.72 -13.49 8.31
C GLY A 43 -1.98 -14.97 8.60
N PHE A 44 -3.06 -15.54 8.07
CA PHE A 44 -3.33 -16.98 8.20
C PHE A 44 -2.24 -17.84 7.57
N SER A 45 -1.74 -17.46 6.38
CA SER A 45 -0.67 -18.21 5.71
C SER A 45 0.64 -18.26 6.51
N LEU A 46 0.86 -17.29 7.40
CA LEU A 46 2.04 -17.17 8.26
C LEU A 46 1.79 -17.68 9.69
N GLY A 47 0.59 -18.18 10.00
CA GLY A 47 0.22 -18.57 11.37
C GLY A 47 0.23 -17.39 12.35
N SER A 48 0.00 -16.17 11.86
CA SER A 48 0.01 -14.95 12.66
C SER A 48 -1.19 -14.88 13.62
N THR A 49 -1.02 -14.19 14.74
CA THR A 49 -2.13 -13.76 15.58
C THR A 49 -2.74 -12.48 15.03
N ILE A 50 -4.00 -12.54 14.61
CA ILE A 50 -4.70 -11.40 14.04
C ILE A 50 -5.60 -10.79 15.09
N CYS A 51 -5.29 -9.57 15.53
CA CYS A 51 -6.08 -8.79 16.48
C CYS A 51 -6.92 -7.79 15.68
N ILE A 52 -8.24 -7.89 15.75
CA ILE A 52 -9.15 -6.99 15.05
C ILE A 52 -9.42 -5.78 15.91
N ASN A 53 -9.11 -4.60 15.40
CA ASN A 53 -9.38 -3.33 16.08
C ASN A 53 -10.87 -3.00 15.97
N ASP A 54 -11.49 -2.70 17.09
CA ASP A 54 -12.93 -2.41 17.18
C ASP A 54 -13.27 -0.98 16.70
N SER A 55 -12.35 -0.02 16.89
CA SER A 55 -12.53 1.37 16.50
C SER A 55 -11.20 2.09 16.39
N LEU A 56 -11.06 3.02 15.42
CA LEU A 56 -9.87 3.86 15.30
C LEU A 56 -9.60 4.71 16.55
N ILE A 57 -10.64 5.07 17.30
CA ILE A 57 -10.49 5.79 18.58
C ILE A 57 -9.74 4.92 19.61
N HIS A 58 -9.92 3.61 19.56
CA HIS A 58 -9.27 2.67 20.47
C HIS A 58 -7.90 2.17 19.97
N MET A 59 -7.47 2.55 18.77
CA MET A 59 -6.24 2.07 18.16
C MET A 59 -5.03 2.18 19.11
N ALA A 60 -4.82 3.33 19.74
CA ALA A 60 -3.69 3.54 20.67
C ALA A 60 -3.78 2.64 21.91
N LYS A 61 -4.98 2.37 22.43
CA LYS A 61 -5.22 1.44 23.53
C LYS A 61 -4.93 0.00 23.08
N ASN A 62 -5.40 -0.37 21.90
CA ASN A 62 -5.27 -1.71 21.36
C ASN A 62 -3.83 -2.04 20.94
N ILE A 63 -3.06 -1.06 20.46
CA ILE A 63 -1.61 -1.21 20.26
C ILE A 63 -0.93 -1.59 21.58
N LYS A 64 -1.25 -0.92 22.69
CA LYS A 64 -0.67 -1.22 24.00
C LYS A 64 -1.11 -2.58 24.54
N LEU A 65 -2.36 -2.98 24.26
CA LEU A 65 -2.92 -4.25 24.74
C LEU A 65 -2.35 -5.44 23.99
N PHE A 66 -2.30 -5.36 22.65
CA PHE A 66 -1.94 -6.50 21.79
C PHE A 66 -0.46 -6.54 21.42
N GLN A 67 0.30 -5.44 21.62
CA GLN A 67 1.72 -5.33 21.29
C GLN A 67 2.04 -5.86 19.89
N PRO A 68 1.42 -5.30 18.82
CA PRO A 68 1.60 -5.83 17.47
C PRO A 68 3.04 -5.67 16.99
N ASN A 69 3.44 -6.57 16.08
CA ASN A 69 4.69 -6.46 15.33
C ASN A 69 4.49 -5.62 14.08
N ILE A 70 3.32 -5.70 13.49
CA ILE A 70 3.01 -5.21 12.14
C ILE A 70 1.60 -4.60 12.11
N MET A 71 1.43 -3.57 11.29
CA MET A 71 0.12 -3.00 10.99
C MET A 71 0.03 -2.58 9.51
N LEU A 72 -1.13 -2.80 8.90
CA LEU A 72 -1.50 -2.16 7.64
C LEU A 72 -2.14 -0.80 7.95
N MET A 73 -1.68 0.24 7.27
CA MET A 73 -2.19 1.61 7.45
C MET A 73 -2.37 2.33 6.11
N VAL A 74 -3.30 3.27 6.09
CA VAL A 74 -3.37 4.25 5.00
C VAL A 74 -2.54 5.49 5.37
N PRO A 75 -2.07 6.28 4.38
CA PRO A 75 -1.19 7.43 4.63
C PRO A 75 -1.70 8.42 5.68
N LEU A 76 -3.01 8.69 5.72
CA LEU A 76 -3.62 9.58 6.72
C LEU A 76 -3.38 9.10 8.18
N MET A 77 -3.39 7.78 8.41
CA MET A 77 -3.09 7.21 9.73
C MET A 77 -1.62 7.38 10.07
N ILE A 78 -0.73 7.17 9.10
CA ILE A 78 0.72 7.36 9.25
C ILE A 78 1.03 8.82 9.56
N GLU A 79 0.40 9.77 8.86
CA GLU A 79 0.53 11.19 9.12
C GLU A 79 0.14 11.56 10.56
N SER A 80 -0.98 11.04 11.04
CA SER A 80 -1.43 11.26 12.42
C SER A 80 -0.41 10.75 13.45
N LEU A 81 0.23 9.61 13.19
CA LEU A 81 1.28 9.08 14.04
C LEU A 81 2.60 9.86 13.89
N ALA A 82 2.93 10.30 12.68
CA ALA A 82 4.10 11.14 12.40
C ALA A 82 4.09 12.43 13.21
N LYS A 83 2.92 13.08 13.35
CA LYS A 83 2.77 14.27 14.20
C LYS A 83 3.15 13.99 15.65
N LYS A 84 2.81 12.81 16.19
CA LYS A 84 3.20 12.40 17.55
C LYS A 84 4.69 12.15 17.67
N LEU A 85 5.29 11.46 16.67
CA LEU A 85 6.73 11.21 16.64
C LEU A 85 7.53 12.51 16.53
N GLN A 86 7.06 13.43 15.69
CA GLN A 86 7.68 14.75 15.52
C GLN A 86 7.67 15.57 16.82
N ALA A 87 6.56 15.54 17.57
CA ALA A 87 6.46 16.20 18.87
C ALA A 87 7.39 15.60 19.94
N ALA A 88 7.79 14.34 19.76
CA ALA A 88 8.66 13.60 20.67
C ALA A 88 10.11 13.43 20.13
N LYS A 89 10.50 14.17 19.08
CA LYS A 89 11.77 13.98 18.36
C LYS A 89 13.04 14.12 19.22
N ASP A 90 12.95 14.87 20.33
CA ASP A 90 14.06 15.15 21.24
C ASP A 90 14.18 14.11 22.37
N LEU A 91 13.25 13.16 22.44
CA LEU A 91 13.28 12.05 23.39
C LEU A 91 14.02 10.83 22.80
N PRO A 92 14.51 9.91 23.65
CA PRO A 92 15.13 8.67 23.18
C PRO A 92 14.17 7.88 22.27
N ALA A 93 14.63 7.52 21.07
CA ALA A 93 13.79 6.90 20.04
C ALA A 93 13.11 5.59 20.50
N GLU A 94 13.85 4.73 21.21
CA GLU A 94 13.30 3.49 21.74
C GLU A 94 12.17 3.72 22.75
N LEU A 95 12.33 4.69 23.64
CA LEU A 95 11.30 5.04 24.61
C LEU A 95 10.03 5.56 23.93
N VAL A 96 10.18 6.38 22.89
CA VAL A 96 9.04 6.90 22.12
C VAL A 96 8.35 5.76 21.37
N LYS A 97 9.13 4.89 20.69
CA LYS A 97 8.62 3.71 19.99
C LYS A 97 7.81 2.81 20.93
N GLU A 98 8.39 2.46 22.07
CA GLU A 98 7.74 1.59 23.06
C GLU A 98 6.43 2.18 23.57
N ASN A 99 6.40 3.49 23.84
CA ASN A 99 5.22 4.17 24.34
C ASN A 99 4.10 4.33 23.30
N VAL A 100 4.44 4.48 22.01
CA VAL A 100 3.48 4.75 20.93
C VAL A 100 3.01 3.46 20.26
N PHE A 101 3.93 2.52 20.00
CA PHE A 101 3.69 1.33 19.19
C PHE A 101 3.88 0.01 19.95
N GLY A 102 4.61 0.03 21.07
CA GLY A 102 5.08 -1.16 21.76
C GLY A 102 6.47 -1.59 21.31
N ALA A 103 7.17 -2.32 22.21
CA ALA A 103 8.57 -2.71 22.02
C ALA A 103 8.80 -3.60 20.78
N GLN A 104 7.83 -4.46 20.46
CA GLN A 104 7.94 -5.44 19.37
C GLN A 104 7.55 -4.91 17.99
N PHE A 105 7.04 -3.68 17.91
CA PHE A 105 6.59 -3.10 16.64
C PHE A 105 7.76 -2.76 15.72
N HIS A 106 7.70 -3.15 14.46
CA HIS A 106 8.81 -2.90 13.52
C HIS A 106 8.39 -2.55 12.09
N THR A 107 7.15 -2.86 11.65
CA THR A 107 6.78 -2.67 10.25
C THR A 107 5.38 -2.11 10.07
N ILE A 108 5.27 -1.10 9.22
CA ILE A 108 4.00 -0.60 8.69
C ILE A 108 3.96 -0.91 7.19
N PHE A 109 2.88 -1.53 6.74
CA PHE A 109 2.56 -1.62 5.32
C PHE A 109 1.61 -0.49 4.95
N SER A 110 2.02 0.39 4.05
CA SER A 110 1.25 1.54 3.59
C SER A 110 0.71 1.33 2.19
N GLY A 111 -0.57 1.58 1.98
CA GLY A 111 -1.20 1.48 0.68
C GLY A 111 -2.46 2.33 0.55
N GLY A 112 -3.03 2.36 -0.65
CA GLY A 112 -4.30 3.00 -0.94
C GLY A 112 -4.22 4.48 -1.33
N ALA A 113 -3.11 5.18 -1.06
CA ALA A 113 -2.87 6.56 -1.48
C ALA A 113 -1.37 6.88 -1.47
N TYR A 114 -1.01 8.05 -2.00
CA TYR A 114 0.35 8.56 -1.93
C TYR A 114 0.80 8.77 -0.48
N LEU A 115 2.03 8.35 -0.18
CA LEU A 115 2.70 8.59 1.10
C LEU A 115 3.86 9.57 0.90
N ASN A 116 3.89 10.65 1.68
CA ASN A 116 5.03 11.55 1.70
C ASN A 116 6.30 10.79 2.17
N PRO A 117 7.38 10.77 1.35
CA PRO A 117 8.62 10.07 1.67
C PRO A 117 9.30 10.50 2.96
N ASP A 118 9.05 11.73 3.43
CA ASP A 118 9.62 12.24 4.68
C ASP A 118 9.14 11.43 5.89
N TYR A 119 7.93 10.86 5.83
CA TYR A 119 7.44 9.98 6.88
C TYR A 119 8.23 8.68 6.96
N ILE A 120 8.69 8.14 5.85
CA ILE A 120 9.54 6.94 5.84
C ILE A 120 10.80 7.21 6.63
N THR A 121 11.52 8.31 6.31
CA THR A 121 12.73 8.73 7.01
C THR A 121 12.48 9.03 8.49
N LEU A 122 11.34 9.66 8.81
CA LEU A 122 10.97 9.93 10.19
C LEU A 122 10.80 8.63 11.00
N PHE A 123 10.05 7.66 10.48
CA PHE A 123 9.76 6.41 11.19
C PHE A 123 11.01 5.52 11.32
N GLU A 124 11.90 5.52 10.32
CA GLU A 124 13.20 4.83 10.38
C GLU A 124 14.06 5.28 11.56
N ARG A 125 14.00 6.56 11.97
CA ARG A 125 14.70 7.07 13.17
C ARG A 125 14.23 6.38 14.46
N PHE A 126 13.01 5.85 14.47
CA PHE A 126 12.43 5.11 15.58
C PHE A 126 12.51 3.58 15.39
N GLY A 127 13.29 3.11 14.41
CA GLY A 127 13.44 1.69 14.11
C GLY A 127 12.17 1.04 13.55
N ILE A 128 11.33 1.83 12.86
CA ILE A 128 10.10 1.34 12.22
C ILE A 128 10.24 1.50 10.71
N SER A 129 10.12 0.40 9.99
CA SER A 129 10.13 0.38 8.53
C SER A 129 8.72 0.65 7.98
N ILE A 130 8.60 1.57 7.02
CA ILE A 130 7.37 1.72 6.24
C ILE A 130 7.62 1.12 4.87
N LEU A 131 6.83 0.10 4.52
CA LEU A 131 6.84 -0.57 3.23
C LEU A 131 5.59 -0.17 2.46
N GLN A 132 5.78 0.35 1.24
CA GLN A 132 4.67 0.80 0.41
C GLN A 132 4.17 -0.31 -0.49
N GLY A 133 2.85 -0.36 -0.73
CA GLY A 133 2.22 -1.22 -1.71
C GLY A 133 1.32 -0.42 -2.65
N TYR A 134 1.32 -0.79 -3.91
CA TYR A 134 0.40 -0.30 -4.93
C TYR A 134 -0.51 -1.41 -5.40
N GLY A 135 -1.74 -1.07 -5.64
CA GLY A 135 -2.71 -2.01 -6.17
C GLY A 135 -4.13 -1.47 -6.22
N MET A 136 -5.04 -2.33 -6.61
CA MET A 136 -6.47 -2.03 -6.75
C MET A 136 -7.28 -3.31 -6.51
N THR A 137 -8.55 -3.15 -6.16
CA THR A 137 -9.45 -4.28 -5.85
C THR A 137 -9.46 -5.32 -6.98
N GLU A 138 -9.42 -4.88 -8.22
CA GLU A 138 -9.39 -5.71 -9.42
C GLU A 138 -8.14 -6.61 -9.53
N CYS A 139 -7.12 -6.37 -8.71
CA CYS A 139 -5.87 -7.16 -8.64
C CYS A 139 -5.67 -7.91 -7.31
N SER A 140 -6.67 -8.00 -6.45
CA SER A 140 -6.76 -8.86 -5.24
C SER A 140 -5.84 -8.58 -4.03
N PRO A 141 -5.40 -7.38 -3.69
CA PRO A 141 -5.33 -6.14 -4.45
C PRO A 141 -3.93 -5.76 -4.92
N VAL A 142 -2.83 -6.41 -4.44
CA VAL A 142 -1.45 -5.92 -4.56
C VAL A 142 -0.86 -6.21 -5.94
N ILE A 143 -0.39 -5.16 -6.60
CA ILE A 143 0.32 -5.22 -7.89
C ILE A 143 1.82 -5.11 -7.66
N SER A 144 2.26 -4.20 -6.77
CA SER A 144 3.67 -4.04 -6.40
C SER A 144 3.82 -3.72 -4.92
N THR A 145 4.98 -4.01 -4.36
CA THR A 145 5.30 -3.70 -2.97
C THR A 145 6.78 -3.44 -2.78
N THR A 146 7.12 -2.54 -1.86
CA THR A 146 8.51 -2.38 -1.41
C THR A 146 8.87 -3.48 -0.43
N MET A 147 10.12 -3.87 -0.42
CA MET A 147 10.70 -4.81 0.54
C MET A 147 11.79 -4.12 1.35
N ALA A 148 11.98 -4.56 2.59
CA ALA A 148 13.06 -4.06 3.43
C ALA A 148 14.42 -4.21 2.71
N GLY A 149 15.21 -3.13 2.68
CA GLY A 149 16.50 -3.09 1.99
C GLY A 149 16.45 -3.02 0.46
N LYS A 150 15.26 -3.02 -0.15
CA LYS A 150 15.04 -2.91 -1.60
C LYS A 150 14.04 -1.79 -1.92
N GLN A 151 14.29 -0.62 -1.36
CA GLN A 151 13.44 0.54 -1.62
C GLN A 151 14.12 1.47 -2.63
N LYS A 152 13.40 1.90 -3.65
CA LYS A 152 13.82 2.97 -4.55
C LYS A 152 12.96 4.21 -4.32
N LYS A 153 13.62 5.35 -4.27
CA LYS A 153 12.94 6.65 -4.10
C LYS A 153 11.88 6.84 -5.19
N GLN A 154 10.70 7.29 -4.79
CA GLN A 154 9.54 7.53 -5.67
C GLN A 154 8.89 6.27 -6.28
N SER A 155 9.46 5.08 -6.09
CA SER A 155 8.82 3.84 -6.52
C SER A 155 7.82 3.35 -5.48
N VAL A 156 6.75 2.72 -5.95
CA VAL A 156 5.77 1.99 -5.13
C VAL A 156 6.12 0.49 -5.00
N GLY A 157 7.39 0.16 -5.24
CA GLY A 157 7.97 -1.17 -5.06
C GLY A 157 8.09 -1.98 -6.34
N MET A 158 8.55 -3.22 -6.19
CA MET A 158 8.70 -4.18 -7.27
C MET A 158 7.38 -4.87 -7.57
N LEU A 159 7.18 -5.23 -8.83
CA LEU A 159 6.03 -6.06 -9.23
C LEU A 159 5.95 -7.34 -8.40
N MET A 160 4.73 -7.73 -8.05
CA MET A 160 4.49 -9.04 -7.43
C MET A 160 4.88 -10.16 -8.39
N PRO A 161 5.45 -11.28 -7.89
CA PRO A 161 5.94 -12.37 -8.74
C PRO A 161 4.89 -12.99 -9.67
N ASN A 162 3.62 -12.88 -9.31
CA ASN A 162 2.47 -13.38 -10.08
C ASN A 162 1.84 -12.32 -10.98
N CYS A 163 2.50 -11.16 -11.17
CA CYS A 163 2.05 -10.06 -11.99
C CYS A 163 3.07 -9.74 -13.09
N GLU A 164 2.55 -9.42 -14.27
CA GLU A 164 3.28 -8.77 -15.35
C GLU A 164 2.68 -7.39 -15.58
N ALA A 165 3.50 -6.43 -15.96
CA ALA A 165 3.03 -5.09 -16.29
C ALA A 165 3.67 -4.57 -17.58
N LYS A 166 2.95 -3.69 -18.28
CA LYS A 166 3.45 -2.92 -19.41
C LYS A 166 2.83 -1.53 -19.39
N THR A 167 3.48 -0.59 -20.06
CA THR A 167 2.95 0.76 -20.25
C THR A 167 2.46 0.92 -21.68
N VAL A 168 1.22 1.39 -21.84
CA VAL A 168 0.63 1.71 -23.14
C VAL A 168 0.06 3.13 -23.07
N ASP A 169 0.57 4.03 -23.91
CA ASP A 169 0.18 5.46 -23.91
C ASP A 169 0.25 6.10 -22.50
N GLY A 170 1.28 5.74 -21.73
CA GLY A 170 1.50 6.21 -20.36
C GLY A 170 0.68 5.51 -19.28
N GLU A 171 -0.31 4.70 -19.62
CA GLU A 171 -1.14 3.95 -18.68
C GLU A 171 -0.51 2.59 -18.36
N LEU A 172 -0.52 2.20 -17.10
CA LEU A 172 -0.12 0.86 -16.66
C LEU A 172 -1.20 -0.17 -16.98
N TYR A 173 -0.78 -1.25 -17.60
CA TYR A 173 -1.58 -2.45 -17.85
C TYR A 173 -0.98 -3.60 -17.07
N VAL A 174 -1.81 -4.39 -16.41
CA VAL A 174 -1.37 -5.52 -15.58
C VAL A 174 -2.09 -6.79 -15.99
N ARG A 175 -1.37 -7.92 -15.98
CA ARG A 175 -1.95 -9.24 -16.07
C ARG A 175 -1.33 -10.18 -15.04
N GLY A 176 -2.04 -11.23 -14.68
CA GLY A 176 -1.54 -12.23 -13.75
C GLY A 176 -2.65 -12.96 -13.02
N SER A 177 -2.27 -13.91 -12.17
CA SER A 177 -3.21 -14.78 -11.47
C SER A 177 -4.05 -14.03 -10.42
N SER A 178 -3.64 -12.83 -10.01
CA SER A 178 -4.39 -11.97 -9.08
C SER A 178 -5.47 -11.13 -9.75
N VAL A 179 -5.46 -11.01 -11.09
CA VAL A 179 -6.41 -10.18 -11.83
C VAL A 179 -7.81 -10.77 -11.80
N MET A 180 -8.81 -9.91 -11.60
CA MET A 180 -10.23 -10.27 -11.54
C MET A 180 -10.74 -10.98 -12.78
N GLN A 181 -11.84 -11.70 -12.65
CA GLN A 181 -12.57 -12.28 -13.81
C GLN A 181 -13.43 -11.25 -14.55
N GLY A 182 -13.75 -10.14 -13.92
CA GLY A 182 -14.60 -9.09 -14.46
C GLY A 182 -15.57 -8.52 -13.42
N TYR A 183 -16.38 -7.56 -13.84
CA TYR A 183 -17.43 -6.96 -13.02
C TYR A 183 -18.72 -7.78 -13.07
N TYR A 184 -19.36 -7.96 -11.92
CA TYR A 184 -20.57 -8.78 -11.81
C TYR A 184 -21.72 -8.15 -12.59
N LYS A 185 -22.30 -8.92 -13.55
CA LYS A 185 -23.38 -8.48 -14.44
C LYS A 185 -23.09 -7.21 -15.26
N MET A 186 -21.81 -6.89 -15.47
CA MET A 186 -21.38 -5.72 -16.23
C MET A 186 -20.37 -6.15 -17.34
N PRO A 187 -20.85 -6.79 -18.41
CA PRO A 187 -19.96 -7.33 -19.45
C PRO A 187 -19.27 -6.24 -20.28
N GLU A 188 -19.91 -5.11 -20.53
CA GLU A 188 -19.33 -4.03 -21.31
C GLU A 188 -18.20 -3.34 -20.54
N GLU A 189 -18.41 -3.02 -19.27
CA GLU A 189 -17.38 -2.45 -18.39
C GLU A 189 -16.22 -3.44 -18.20
N THR A 190 -16.54 -4.73 -18.14
CA THR A 190 -15.51 -5.77 -18.08
C THR A 190 -14.67 -5.79 -19.35
N LYS A 191 -15.28 -5.71 -20.52
CA LYS A 191 -14.60 -5.68 -21.81
C LYS A 191 -13.77 -4.38 -21.98
N GLU A 192 -14.27 -3.27 -21.45
CA GLU A 192 -13.51 -2.01 -21.44
C GLU A 192 -12.28 -2.10 -20.56
N ALA A 193 -12.39 -2.68 -19.35
CA ALA A 193 -11.29 -2.80 -18.39
C ALA A 193 -10.30 -3.92 -18.72
N LEU A 194 -10.78 -5.04 -19.28
CA LEU A 194 -9.98 -6.23 -19.60
C LEU A 194 -9.92 -6.44 -21.11
N SER A 195 -8.72 -6.39 -21.69
CA SER A 195 -8.47 -6.66 -23.09
C SER A 195 -7.29 -7.60 -23.25
N ASP A 196 -7.49 -8.72 -23.96
CA ASP A 196 -6.47 -9.73 -24.24
C ASP A 196 -5.71 -10.20 -22.99
N GLY A 197 -6.42 -10.37 -21.87
CA GLY A 197 -5.88 -10.78 -20.58
C GLY A 197 -5.15 -9.66 -19.80
N TRP A 198 -5.16 -8.43 -20.29
CA TRP A 198 -4.59 -7.27 -19.63
C TRP A 198 -5.67 -6.41 -18.99
N LEU A 199 -5.49 -6.08 -17.72
CA LEU A 199 -6.28 -5.10 -17.01
C LEU A 199 -5.70 -3.70 -17.22
N LYS A 200 -6.51 -2.78 -17.70
CA LYS A 200 -6.23 -1.35 -17.74
C LYS A 200 -6.44 -0.79 -16.35
N THR A 201 -5.38 -0.32 -15.70
CA THR A 201 -5.46 0.14 -14.30
C THR A 201 -6.11 1.51 -14.16
N GLY A 202 -6.07 2.32 -15.22
CA GLY A 202 -6.42 3.73 -15.17
C GLY A 202 -5.36 4.60 -14.48
N ASP A 203 -4.26 3.99 -14.00
CA ASP A 203 -3.14 4.69 -13.40
C ASP A 203 -2.05 4.94 -14.44
N LEU A 204 -1.48 6.13 -14.45
CA LEU A 204 -0.35 6.48 -15.27
C LEU A 204 0.94 6.12 -14.56
N GLY A 205 1.90 5.60 -15.33
CA GLY A 205 3.16 5.17 -14.75
C GLY A 205 3.97 4.28 -15.66
N TYR A 206 5.06 3.75 -15.12
CA TYR A 206 5.95 2.85 -15.84
C TYR A 206 6.63 1.86 -14.89
N VAL A 207 7.21 0.84 -15.48
CA VAL A 207 8.05 -0.15 -14.78
C VAL A 207 9.47 0.00 -15.32
N ASP A 208 10.45 0.13 -14.43
CA ASP A 208 11.86 0.19 -14.86
C ASP A 208 12.42 -1.21 -15.19
N GLU A 209 13.65 -1.25 -15.72
CA GLU A 209 14.32 -2.48 -16.12
C GLU A 209 14.56 -3.46 -14.97
N GLU A 210 14.55 -2.98 -13.73
CA GLU A 210 14.71 -3.79 -12.51
C GLU A 210 13.35 -4.26 -11.94
N GLY A 211 12.23 -3.87 -12.57
CA GLY A 211 10.87 -4.26 -12.17
C GLY A 211 10.23 -3.36 -11.10
N TYR A 212 10.79 -2.18 -10.84
CA TYR A 212 10.16 -1.21 -9.95
C TYR A 212 9.09 -0.41 -10.65
N VAL A 213 7.95 -0.24 -9.97
CA VAL A 213 6.78 0.49 -10.47
C VAL A 213 6.83 1.94 -9.99
N TYR A 214 6.59 2.86 -10.92
CA TYR A 214 6.49 4.30 -10.69
C TYR A 214 5.14 4.81 -11.15
N LEU A 215 4.43 5.53 -10.29
CA LEU A 215 3.15 6.15 -10.60
C LEU A 215 3.35 7.64 -10.86
N THR A 216 2.72 8.17 -11.91
CA THR A 216 2.81 9.58 -12.31
C THR A 216 1.46 10.30 -12.26
N GLY A 217 0.36 9.58 -12.01
CA GLY A 217 -0.96 10.15 -11.84
C GLY A 217 -2.09 9.20 -12.21
N ARG A 218 -3.30 9.74 -12.36
CA ARG A 218 -4.47 9.02 -12.83
C ARG A 218 -4.98 9.54 -14.15
N LYS A 219 -5.24 8.65 -15.10
CA LYS A 219 -5.72 8.99 -16.44
C LYS A 219 -6.99 9.84 -16.42
N LYS A 220 -7.94 9.50 -15.55
CA LYS A 220 -9.22 10.22 -15.41
C LYS A 220 -9.07 11.60 -14.77
N ASN A 221 -7.99 11.86 -14.06
CA ASN A 221 -7.75 13.10 -13.35
C ASN A 221 -6.92 14.10 -14.15
N LEU A 222 -6.36 13.69 -15.29
CA LEU A 222 -5.54 14.58 -16.11
C LEU A 222 -6.32 15.85 -16.49
N ILE A 223 -5.70 16.98 -16.20
CA ILE A 223 -6.17 18.30 -16.64
C ILE A 223 -5.53 18.58 -18.01
N ILE A 224 -6.35 18.67 -19.03
CA ILE A 224 -5.89 19.07 -20.36
C ILE A 224 -5.91 20.59 -20.42
N THR A 225 -4.73 21.21 -20.48
CA THR A 225 -4.61 22.65 -20.60
C THR A 225 -5.09 23.15 -21.98
N LYS A 226 -5.34 24.45 -22.09
CA LYS A 226 -5.73 25.05 -23.40
C LYS A 226 -4.67 24.82 -24.48
N ASN A 227 -3.43 24.58 -24.14
CA ASN A 227 -2.32 24.32 -25.05
C ASN A 227 -2.17 22.81 -25.38
N GLY A 228 -3.08 21.93 -24.86
CA GLY A 228 -3.04 20.49 -25.11
C GLY A 228 -2.07 19.73 -24.22
N GLU A 229 -1.47 20.36 -23.21
CA GLU A 229 -0.61 19.69 -22.24
C GLU A 229 -1.44 18.94 -21.21
N ASN A 230 -1.03 17.71 -20.89
CA ASN A 230 -1.62 16.89 -19.84
C ASN A 230 -0.91 17.19 -18.52
N VAL A 231 -1.65 17.67 -17.53
CA VAL A 231 -1.15 17.97 -16.18
C VAL A 231 -1.81 17.02 -15.19
N SER A 232 -1.01 16.28 -14.43
CA SER A 232 -1.51 15.46 -13.32
C SER A 232 -1.70 16.35 -12.09
N PRO A 233 -2.94 16.48 -11.56
CA PRO A 233 -3.18 17.20 -10.31
C PRO A 233 -2.39 16.60 -9.15
N GLU A 234 -2.28 15.27 -9.10
CA GLU A 234 -1.59 14.56 -8.06
C GLU A 234 -0.10 14.95 -7.97
N GLU A 235 0.54 15.18 -9.09
CA GLU A 235 1.95 15.63 -9.13
C GLU A 235 2.11 17.01 -8.47
N ILE A 236 1.16 17.92 -8.74
CA ILE A 236 1.15 19.26 -8.16
C ILE A 236 0.83 19.18 -6.66
N GLU A 237 -0.21 18.45 -6.29
CA GLU A 237 -0.64 18.27 -4.90
C GLU A 237 0.47 17.65 -4.04
N ASN A 238 1.16 16.64 -4.56
CA ASN A 238 2.29 16.00 -3.89
C ASN A 238 3.46 16.97 -3.66
N LYS A 239 3.73 17.87 -4.61
CA LYS A 239 4.75 18.92 -4.44
C LYS A 239 4.31 19.99 -3.44
N LEU A 240 3.03 20.37 -3.46
CA LEU A 240 2.48 21.35 -2.52
C LEU A 240 2.41 20.81 -1.09
N GLY A 241 2.01 19.53 -0.92
CA GLY A 241 1.92 18.87 0.39
C GLY A 241 3.25 18.73 1.12
N THR A 242 4.40 18.95 0.48
CA THR A 242 5.72 19.05 1.11
C THR A 242 6.07 20.47 1.54
N SER A 243 5.25 21.46 1.23
CA SER A 243 5.48 22.86 1.58
C SER A 243 5.06 23.14 3.03
N PRO A 244 5.88 23.82 3.84
CA PRO A 244 5.50 24.24 5.19
C PRO A 244 4.42 25.32 5.21
N LEU A 245 4.00 25.81 4.05
CA LEU A 245 2.98 26.86 3.86
C LEU A 245 1.58 26.32 3.55
N VAL A 246 1.44 25.00 3.38
CA VAL A 246 0.17 24.30 3.06
C VAL A 246 -0.24 23.38 4.19
#